data_7faf89333feaa92df320775c767aa6cd
#
_entry.id   7faf89333feaa92df320775c767aa6cd
#
_cell.length_a   1.000
_cell.length_b   1.000
_cell.length_c   1.000
_cell.angle_alpha   90.00
_cell.angle_beta   90.00
_cell.angle_gamma   90.00
#
_symmetry.space_group_name_H-M   'P 1'
#
loop_
_entity.id
_entity.type
_entity.pdbx_description
1 polymer ?
#
loop_
_entity_poly.entity_id
_entity_poly.type
_entity_poly.pdbx_seq_one_letter_code
_entity_poly.pdbx_strand_id
1 'polypeptide(L)'
;VVSIILGVVLGGVLIKPEVAGYILQTFHLPAIGLDTDPEAALFIVGIVYALAAAVNLTIPDTGVRYARPNFEPIASIKNFFQSCSLLWHDKLGQISLSVTTLFWGAGAVLQFLVLKWAEQALGMHLSDGAILQAVVSIGIALGAVGAAAFIPLKKSLVVLPMGVVMGLVVGGASFYDQSLIPGVVEIFGFEIRNAVIGACGIMIAVGVLAGFFVVPMNALLQHRGHVLMSAGRSIAVQNFNENLSILVMLAVYSLLIHLDFSVQAAMVMFGAFVALSMFCVILRHRSNQKKGDSLHLIGEDVRHEHRIEHS
;
A
#
# COMPACT_ATOMS: atom_id res chain seq x y z
N VAL A 1 2.05 -8.95 5.79
CA VAL A 1 0.92 -9.41 4.96
C VAL A 1 -0.15 -10.09 5.81
N VAL A 2 0.19 -11.11 6.62
CA VAL A 2 -0.78 -11.82 7.49
C VAL A 2 -1.57 -10.84 8.38
N SER A 3 -0.91 -9.86 8.98
CA SER A 3 -1.56 -8.82 9.81
C SER A 3 -2.55 -7.95 9.01
N ILE A 4 -2.26 -7.68 7.74
CA ILE A 4 -3.17 -6.93 6.85
C ILE A 4 -4.44 -7.76 6.60
N ILE A 5 -4.29 -9.04 6.26
CA ILE A 5 -5.42 -9.95 6.04
C ILE A 5 -6.27 -10.05 7.31
N LEU A 6 -5.63 -10.29 8.46
CA LEU A 6 -6.33 -10.36 9.74
C LEU A 6 -7.04 -9.05 10.07
N GLY A 7 -6.41 -7.90 9.79
CA GLY A 7 -7.01 -6.59 9.99
C GLY A 7 -8.25 -6.36 9.15
N VAL A 8 -8.20 -6.71 7.85
CA VAL A 8 -9.35 -6.59 6.93
C VAL A 8 -10.49 -7.51 7.37
N VAL A 9 -10.19 -8.77 7.71
CA VAL A 9 -11.20 -9.73 8.19
C VAL A 9 -11.81 -9.26 9.51
N LEU A 10 -10.97 -8.83 10.45
CA LEU A 10 -11.43 -8.31 11.74
C LEU A 10 -12.32 -7.08 11.57
N GLY A 11 -11.91 -6.12 10.72
CA GLY A 11 -12.71 -4.94 10.41
C GLY A 11 -14.07 -5.30 9.81
N GLY A 12 -14.10 -6.25 8.86
CA GLY A 12 -15.36 -6.75 8.28
C GLY A 12 -16.27 -7.47 9.28
N VAL A 13 -15.70 -8.16 10.27
CA VAL A 13 -16.48 -8.81 11.34
C VAL A 13 -17.01 -7.78 12.34
N LEU A 14 -16.18 -6.82 12.74
CA LEU A 14 -16.55 -5.80 13.73
C LEU A 14 -17.71 -4.89 13.29
N ILE A 15 -17.85 -4.66 11.98
CA ILE A 15 -18.89 -3.79 11.43
C ILE A 15 -20.24 -4.52 11.24
N LYS A 16 -20.31 -5.83 11.47
CA LYS A 16 -21.56 -6.57 11.42
C LYS A 16 -22.47 -6.13 12.56
N PRO A 17 -23.79 -5.82 12.28
CA PRO A 17 -24.72 -5.32 13.30
C PRO A 17 -24.83 -6.23 14.54
N GLU A 18 -24.74 -7.54 14.33
CA GLU A 18 -24.80 -8.53 15.42
C GLU A 18 -23.61 -8.39 16.38
N VAL A 19 -22.40 -8.20 15.83
CA VAL A 19 -21.15 -8.06 16.59
C VAL A 19 -21.08 -6.68 17.22
N ALA A 20 -21.37 -5.64 16.45
CA ALA A 20 -21.41 -4.27 16.95
C ALA A 20 -22.43 -4.10 18.08
N GLY A 21 -23.64 -4.64 17.90
CA GLY A 21 -24.68 -4.63 18.94
C GLY A 21 -24.26 -5.35 20.22
N TYR A 22 -23.55 -6.48 20.12
CA TYR A 22 -23.02 -7.17 21.29
C TYR A 22 -21.95 -6.32 22.01
N ILE A 23 -21.08 -5.63 21.25
CA ILE A 23 -20.06 -4.72 21.81
C ILE A 23 -20.73 -3.57 22.55
N LEU A 24 -21.71 -2.91 21.90
CA LEU A 24 -22.44 -1.78 22.48
C LEU A 24 -23.19 -2.19 23.77
N GLN A 25 -23.78 -3.39 23.81
CA GLN A 25 -24.46 -3.91 25.00
C GLN A 25 -23.47 -4.27 26.13
N THR A 26 -22.30 -4.79 25.78
CA THR A 26 -21.29 -5.24 26.76
C THR A 26 -20.54 -4.07 27.38
N PHE A 27 -20.17 -3.10 26.55
CA PHE A 27 -19.43 -1.91 26.97
C PHE A 27 -20.37 -0.70 27.10
N HIS A 28 -21.38 -0.79 27.97
CA HIS A 28 -22.27 0.33 28.30
C HIS A 28 -21.48 1.52 28.84
N LEU A 29 -20.92 2.33 27.98
CA LEU A 29 -20.15 3.53 28.33
C LEU A 29 -20.80 4.80 27.76
N PRO A 30 -21.93 5.27 28.37
CA PRO A 30 -22.60 6.48 27.89
C PRO A 30 -21.70 7.74 27.95
N ALA A 31 -20.64 7.69 28.74
CA ALA A 31 -19.68 8.76 28.85
C ALA A 31 -18.79 8.96 27.60
N ILE A 32 -18.72 7.96 26.71
CA ILE A 32 -17.87 7.99 25.49
C ILE A 32 -18.71 8.18 24.23
N GLY A 33 -20.06 8.13 24.34
CA GLY A 33 -20.97 8.35 23.20
C GLY A 33 -20.87 7.24 22.16
N LEU A 34 -20.82 5.97 22.58
CA LEU A 34 -20.81 4.80 21.68
C LEU A 34 -22.24 4.39 21.38
N ASP A 35 -22.79 4.89 20.26
CA ASP A 35 -24.19 4.67 19.91
C ASP A 35 -24.37 3.98 18.56
N THR A 36 -23.32 3.87 17.74
CA THR A 36 -23.40 3.33 16.36
C THR A 36 -22.43 2.18 16.13
N ASP A 37 -22.77 1.31 15.16
CA ASP A 37 -21.92 0.17 14.78
C ASP A 37 -20.47 0.57 14.38
N PRO A 38 -20.24 1.65 13.61
CA PRO A 38 -18.87 2.11 13.33
C PRO A 38 -18.10 2.56 14.58
N GLU A 39 -18.77 3.18 15.55
CA GLU A 39 -18.15 3.61 16.80
C GLU A 39 -17.73 2.43 17.67
N ALA A 40 -18.56 1.37 17.71
CA ALA A 40 -18.21 0.12 18.38
C ALA A 40 -16.95 -0.51 17.74
N ALA A 41 -16.86 -0.54 16.41
CA ALA A 41 -15.69 -1.06 15.70
C ALA A 41 -14.44 -0.22 16.00
N LEU A 42 -14.55 1.12 15.98
CA LEU A 42 -13.44 2.03 16.31
C LEU A 42 -12.98 1.88 17.75
N PHE A 43 -13.88 1.64 18.70
CA PHE A 43 -13.54 1.38 20.10
C PHE A 43 -12.65 0.15 20.25
N ILE A 44 -13.00 -0.97 19.59
CA ILE A 44 -12.18 -2.19 19.60
C ILE A 44 -10.83 -1.95 18.94
N VAL A 45 -10.78 -1.22 17.82
CA VAL A 45 -9.52 -0.82 17.17
C VAL A 45 -8.68 0.02 18.13
N GLY A 46 -9.29 0.94 18.88
CA GLY A 46 -8.62 1.71 19.92
C GLY A 46 -7.97 0.86 21.01
N ILE A 47 -8.68 -0.18 21.47
CA ILE A 47 -8.14 -1.16 22.43
C ILE A 47 -6.93 -1.89 21.82
N VAL A 48 -7.01 -2.34 20.58
CA VAL A 48 -5.89 -3.02 19.88
C VAL A 48 -4.68 -2.10 19.81
N TYR A 49 -4.86 -0.82 19.50
CA TYR A 49 -3.76 0.16 19.49
C TYR A 49 -3.18 0.40 20.90
N ALA A 50 -4.02 0.45 21.93
CA ALA A 50 -3.56 0.60 23.31
C ALA A 50 -2.73 -0.62 23.75
N LEU A 51 -3.17 -1.84 23.39
CA LEU A 51 -2.42 -3.08 23.64
C LEU A 51 -1.08 -3.08 22.86
N ALA A 52 -1.09 -2.67 21.60
CA ALA A 52 0.13 -2.55 20.81
C ALA A 52 1.11 -1.54 21.42
N ALA A 53 0.62 -0.40 21.93
CA ALA A 53 1.43 0.57 22.65
C ALA A 53 2.03 -0.03 23.94
N ALA A 54 1.24 -0.78 24.71
CA ALA A 54 1.71 -1.47 25.91
C ALA A 54 2.80 -2.51 25.59
N VAL A 55 2.63 -3.28 24.51
CA VAL A 55 3.66 -4.23 24.03
C VAL A 55 4.94 -3.50 23.60
N ASN A 56 4.81 -2.34 22.97
CA ASN A 56 6.00 -1.52 22.60
C ASN A 56 6.83 -1.10 23.82
N LEU A 57 6.22 -0.91 24.99
CA LEU A 57 6.95 -0.61 26.23
C LEU A 57 7.84 -1.78 26.72
N THR A 58 7.61 -2.99 26.24
CA THR A 58 8.41 -4.17 26.60
C THR A 58 9.65 -4.36 25.72
N ILE A 59 9.85 -3.51 24.69
CA ILE A 59 11.02 -3.57 23.81
C ILE A 59 12.28 -3.26 24.64
N PRO A 60 13.24 -4.17 24.74
CA PRO A 60 14.45 -3.94 25.52
C PRO A 60 15.31 -2.84 24.92
N ASP A 61 16.00 -2.08 25.78
CA ASP A 61 17.02 -1.11 25.33
C ASP A 61 18.13 -1.83 24.58
N THR A 62 18.32 -1.47 23.32
CA THR A 62 19.37 -2.05 22.45
C THR A 62 20.77 -1.57 22.82
N GLY A 63 20.90 -0.63 23.77
CA GLY A 63 22.18 -0.02 24.17
C GLY A 63 22.77 0.95 23.14
N VAL A 64 22.18 1.09 21.97
CA VAL A 64 22.65 2.03 20.93
C VAL A 64 22.37 3.46 21.39
N ARG A 65 23.45 4.24 21.56
CA ARG A 65 23.37 5.66 21.94
C ARG A 65 23.70 6.51 20.72
N TYR A 66 22.74 7.33 20.30
CA TYR A 66 22.99 8.39 19.33
C TYR A 66 23.36 9.69 20.07
N ALA A 67 24.26 10.47 19.48
CA ALA A 67 24.54 11.81 19.97
C ALA A 67 23.21 12.60 20.01
N ARG A 68 22.95 13.28 21.14
CA ARG A 68 21.74 14.11 21.26
C ARG A 68 21.84 15.25 20.26
N PRO A 69 20.99 15.31 19.22
CA PRO A 69 21.00 16.46 18.34
C PRO A 69 20.56 17.69 19.12
N ASN A 70 21.26 18.81 18.94
CA ASN A 70 20.72 20.10 19.36
C ASN A 70 19.39 20.28 18.64
N PHE A 71 18.31 20.46 19.41
CA PHE A 71 16.97 20.60 18.86
C PHE A 71 16.83 21.97 18.20
N GLU A 72 17.19 22.05 16.93
CA GLU A 72 16.97 23.21 16.06
C GLU A 72 15.89 22.85 15.05
N PRO A 73 14.64 23.27 15.25
CA PRO A 73 13.51 22.86 14.39
C PRO A 73 13.74 23.18 12.90
N ILE A 74 14.24 24.37 12.62
CA ILE A 74 14.50 24.86 11.25
C ILE A 74 15.61 24.03 10.58
N ALA A 75 16.70 23.75 11.29
CA ALA A 75 17.79 22.92 10.80
C ALA A 75 17.30 21.48 10.54
N SER A 76 16.47 20.94 11.44
CA SER A 76 15.89 19.60 11.29
C SER A 76 15.00 19.49 10.05
N ILE A 77 14.15 20.48 9.79
CA ILE A 77 13.31 20.55 8.59
C ILE A 77 14.19 20.66 7.35
N LYS A 78 15.19 21.52 7.35
CA LYS A 78 16.14 21.67 6.24
C LYS A 78 16.87 20.35 5.93
N ASN A 79 17.38 19.68 6.97
CA ASN A 79 18.08 18.41 6.85
C ASN A 79 17.14 17.30 6.30
N PHE A 80 15.86 17.32 6.70
CA PHE A 80 14.87 16.40 6.17
C PHE A 80 14.64 16.60 4.66
N PHE A 81 14.42 17.84 4.21
CA PHE A 81 14.26 18.12 2.78
C PHE A 81 15.54 17.84 1.97
N GLN A 82 16.73 18.04 2.56
CA GLN A 82 17.97 17.61 1.94
C GLN A 82 18.03 16.09 1.77
N SER A 83 17.58 15.31 2.76
CA SER A 83 17.48 13.85 2.67
C SER A 83 16.49 13.41 1.60
N CYS A 84 15.33 14.09 1.48
CA CYS A 84 14.40 13.86 0.37
C CYS A 84 15.08 14.13 -0.98
N SER A 85 15.73 15.28 -1.12
CA SER A 85 16.44 15.66 -2.34
C SER A 85 17.53 14.65 -2.70
N LEU A 86 18.31 14.18 -1.74
CA LEU A 86 19.36 13.19 -1.95
C LEU A 86 18.80 11.90 -2.57
N LEU A 87 17.71 11.38 -2.02
CA LEU A 87 17.09 10.15 -2.52
C LEU A 87 16.44 10.32 -3.89
N TRP A 88 15.81 11.50 -4.15
CA TRP A 88 15.24 11.84 -5.45
C TRP A 88 16.30 12.09 -6.55
N HIS A 89 17.55 12.42 -6.20
CA HIS A 89 18.64 12.58 -7.15
C HIS A 89 19.47 11.31 -7.37
N ASP A 90 19.38 10.34 -6.46
CA ASP A 90 20.02 9.04 -6.67
C ASP A 90 19.35 8.26 -7.80
N LYS A 91 20.12 7.68 -8.71
CA LYS A 91 19.61 7.00 -9.91
C LYS A 91 18.66 5.83 -9.63
N LEU A 92 18.89 5.10 -8.56
CA LEU A 92 18.07 3.96 -8.13
C LEU A 92 17.03 4.38 -7.09
N GLY A 93 17.41 5.29 -6.19
CA GLY A 93 16.53 5.85 -5.17
C GLY A 93 15.32 6.51 -5.78
N GLN A 94 15.48 7.35 -6.82
CA GLN A 94 14.34 8.01 -7.48
C GLN A 94 13.37 7.01 -8.12
N ILE A 95 13.87 5.91 -8.68
CA ILE A 95 13.00 4.88 -9.29
C ILE A 95 12.22 4.15 -8.22
N SER A 96 12.91 3.62 -7.20
CA SER A 96 12.27 2.86 -6.13
C SER A 96 11.32 3.74 -5.29
N LEU A 97 11.71 4.97 -4.97
CA LEU A 97 10.86 5.92 -4.25
C LEU A 97 9.62 6.31 -5.06
N SER A 98 9.76 6.60 -6.36
CA SER A 98 8.62 6.91 -7.24
C SER A 98 7.63 5.75 -7.27
N VAL A 99 8.13 4.52 -7.37
CA VAL A 99 7.30 3.31 -7.41
C VAL A 99 6.53 3.11 -6.11
N THR A 100 7.21 3.17 -4.95
CA THR A 100 6.55 2.96 -3.66
C THR A 100 5.57 4.08 -3.35
N THR A 101 5.93 5.32 -3.65
CA THR A 101 5.07 6.51 -3.51
C THR A 101 3.79 6.36 -4.35
N LEU A 102 3.92 5.99 -5.63
CA LEU A 102 2.78 5.75 -6.51
C LEU A 102 1.93 4.58 -6.03
N PHE A 103 2.56 3.49 -5.62
CA PHE A 103 1.89 2.27 -5.16
C PHE A 103 0.97 2.55 -3.96
N TRP A 104 1.47 3.23 -2.94
CA TRP A 104 0.67 3.54 -1.74
C TRP A 104 -0.43 4.54 -2.02
N GLY A 105 -0.16 5.58 -2.81
CA GLY A 105 -1.18 6.55 -3.20
C GLY A 105 -2.30 5.92 -4.04
N ALA A 106 -1.94 5.15 -5.07
CA ALA A 106 -2.91 4.45 -5.91
C ALA A 106 -3.66 3.37 -5.14
N GLY A 107 -2.96 2.62 -4.26
CA GLY A 107 -3.55 1.59 -3.42
C GLY A 107 -4.65 2.13 -2.49
N ALA A 108 -4.43 3.30 -1.90
CA ALA A 108 -5.42 3.95 -1.04
C ALA A 108 -6.74 4.26 -1.78
N VAL A 109 -6.65 4.75 -3.02
CA VAL A 109 -7.84 5.03 -3.83
C VAL A 109 -8.48 3.75 -4.33
N LEU A 110 -7.67 2.76 -4.73
CA LEU A 110 -8.18 1.49 -5.22
C LEU A 110 -9.08 0.79 -4.20
N GLN A 111 -8.80 0.91 -2.90
CA GLN A 111 -9.66 0.36 -1.85
C GLN A 111 -11.11 0.88 -1.94
N PHE A 112 -11.27 2.19 -2.12
CA PHE A 112 -12.61 2.79 -2.27
C PHE A 112 -13.25 2.46 -3.62
N LEU A 113 -12.47 2.47 -4.70
CA LEU A 113 -12.95 2.13 -6.03
C LEU A 113 -13.45 0.69 -6.11
N VAL A 114 -12.75 -0.27 -5.51
CA VAL A 114 -13.16 -1.68 -5.49
C VAL A 114 -14.50 -1.86 -4.78
N LEU A 115 -14.70 -1.18 -3.64
CA LEU A 115 -15.98 -1.24 -2.91
C LEU A 115 -17.13 -0.68 -3.74
N LYS A 116 -16.93 0.49 -4.35
CA LYS A 116 -17.96 1.13 -5.21
C LYS A 116 -18.22 0.34 -6.49
N TRP A 117 -17.18 -0.25 -7.09
CA TRP A 117 -17.32 -1.13 -8.23
C TRP A 117 -18.09 -2.41 -7.87
N ALA A 118 -17.80 -3.02 -6.71
CA ALA A 118 -18.55 -4.19 -6.24
C ALA A 118 -20.03 -3.89 -6.05
N GLU A 119 -20.38 -2.71 -5.54
CA GLU A 119 -21.75 -2.25 -5.37
C GLU A 119 -22.44 -2.04 -6.74
N GLN A 120 -21.82 -1.28 -7.66
CA GLN A 120 -22.44 -0.84 -8.89
C GLN A 120 -22.41 -1.90 -10.01
N ALA A 121 -21.28 -2.59 -10.18
CA ALA A 121 -21.11 -3.55 -11.27
C ALA A 121 -21.56 -4.98 -10.91
N LEU A 122 -21.42 -5.36 -9.64
CA LEU A 122 -21.73 -6.70 -9.18
C LEU A 122 -23.00 -6.77 -8.32
N GLY A 123 -23.62 -5.61 -7.97
CA GLY A 123 -24.79 -5.54 -7.11
C GLY A 123 -24.54 -6.16 -5.73
N MET A 124 -23.33 -6.03 -5.18
CA MET A 124 -22.96 -6.53 -3.86
C MET A 124 -23.27 -5.49 -2.78
N HIS A 125 -23.64 -5.96 -1.59
CA HIS A 125 -23.69 -5.06 -0.44
C HIS A 125 -22.27 -4.62 -0.04
N LEU A 126 -22.17 -3.47 0.61
CA LEU A 126 -20.88 -2.91 1.03
C LEU A 126 -20.08 -3.86 1.95
N SER A 127 -20.79 -4.60 2.82
CA SER A 127 -20.21 -5.65 3.67
C SER A 127 -19.55 -6.77 2.85
N ASP A 128 -20.17 -7.15 1.74
CA ASP A 128 -19.69 -8.23 0.89
C ASP A 128 -18.52 -7.76 0.00
N GLY A 129 -18.53 -6.46 -0.35
CA GLY A 129 -17.40 -5.82 -1.06
C GLY A 129 -16.07 -5.92 -0.29
N ALA A 130 -16.11 -6.00 1.04
CA ALA A 130 -14.93 -6.24 1.87
C ALA A 130 -14.26 -7.60 1.58
N ILE A 131 -15.02 -8.61 1.11
CA ILE A 131 -14.49 -9.91 0.69
C ILE A 131 -13.50 -9.72 -0.48
N LEU A 132 -13.83 -8.86 -1.44
CA LEU A 132 -12.93 -8.58 -2.57
C LEU A 132 -11.61 -7.94 -2.11
N GLN A 133 -11.64 -7.10 -1.08
CA GLN A 133 -10.40 -6.53 -0.51
C GLN A 133 -9.57 -7.61 0.21
N ALA A 134 -10.20 -8.53 0.93
CA ALA A 134 -9.51 -9.67 1.52
C ALA A 134 -8.86 -10.55 0.43
N VAL A 135 -9.56 -10.78 -0.67
CA VAL A 135 -9.05 -11.53 -1.82
C VAL A 135 -7.86 -10.84 -2.48
N VAL A 136 -7.89 -9.50 -2.65
CA VAL A 136 -6.71 -8.72 -3.08
C VAL A 136 -5.54 -8.94 -2.14
N SER A 137 -5.77 -8.92 -0.81
CA SER A 137 -4.72 -9.10 0.18
C SER A 137 -4.07 -10.49 0.11
N ILE A 138 -4.85 -11.54 -0.19
CA ILE A 138 -4.33 -12.88 -0.45
C ILE A 138 -3.45 -12.85 -1.72
N GLY A 139 -3.91 -12.19 -2.78
CA GLY A 139 -3.11 -11.98 -4.00
C GLY A 139 -1.78 -11.29 -3.71
N ILE A 140 -1.80 -10.20 -2.91
CA ILE A 140 -0.58 -9.48 -2.50
C ILE A 140 0.38 -10.44 -1.77
N ALA A 141 -0.13 -11.28 -0.87
CA ALA A 141 0.69 -12.27 -0.16
C ALA A 141 1.38 -13.24 -1.12
N LEU A 142 0.62 -13.81 -2.06
CA LEU A 142 1.16 -14.74 -3.06
C LEU A 142 2.21 -14.07 -3.96
N GLY A 143 1.91 -12.85 -4.42
CA GLY A 143 2.85 -12.04 -5.21
C GLY A 143 4.12 -11.71 -4.45
N ALA A 144 4.01 -11.33 -3.17
CA ALA A 144 5.15 -11.02 -2.31
C ALA A 144 6.07 -12.23 -2.08
N VAL A 145 5.47 -13.40 -1.81
CA VAL A 145 6.23 -14.66 -1.66
C VAL A 145 6.92 -15.03 -2.97
N GLY A 146 6.21 -14.93 -4.10
CA GLY A 146 6.78 -15.15 -5.42
C GLY A 146 7.95 -14.21 -5.71
N ALA A 147 7.79 -12.92 -5.44
CA ALA A 147 8.87 -11.94 -5.63
C ALA A 147 10.09 -12.24 -4.77
N ALA A 148 9.89 -12.56 -3.49
CA ALA A 148 10.97 -12.91 -2.58
C ALA A 148 11.73 -14.17 -3.01
N ALA A 149 11.03 -15.15 -3.58
CA ALA A 149 11.63 -16.40 -4.05
C ALA A 149 12.41 -16.25 -5.37
N PHE A 150 11.93 -15.41 -6.30
CA PHE A 150 12.45 -15.39 -7.67
C PHE A 150 13.23 -14.14 -8.04
N ILE A 151 13.08 -13.04 -7.30
CA ILE A 151 13.66 -11.73 -7.66
C ILE A 151 14.74 -11.34 -6.65
N PRO A 152 16.02 -11.64 -6.91
CA PRO A 152 17.11 -11.12 -6.09
C PRO A 152 17.22 -9.60 -6.22
N LEU A 153 17.77 -8.92 -5.21
CA LEU A 153 17.90 -7.45 -5.16
C LEU A 153 18.52 -6.86 -6.43
N LYS A 154 19.55 -7.52 -6.98
CA LYS A 154 20.22 -7.09 -8.23
C LYS A 154 19.33 -7.07 -9.45
N LYS A 155 18.20 -7.80 -9.43
CA LYS A 155 17.20 -7.88 -10.51
C LYS A 155 15.90 -7.16 -10.17
N SER A 156 15.86 -6.39 -9.08
CA SER A 156 14.64 -5.72 -8.62
C SER A 156 13.96 -4.84 -9.68
N LEU A 157 14.71 -4.25 -10.59
CA LEU A 157 14.17 -3.39 -11.65
C LEU A 157 13.45 -4.14 -12.78
N VAL A 158 13.60 -5.47 -12.87
CA VAL A 158 12.90 -6.30 -13.87
C VAL A 158 11.40 -6.30 -13.65
N VAL A 159 10.92 -6.03 -12.42
CA VAL A 159 9.48 -6.01 -12.10
C VAL A 159 8.77 -4.72 -12.54
N LEU A 160 9.47 -3.68 -12.98
CA LEU A 160 8.85 -2.40 -13.37
C LEU A 160 7.69 -2.53 -14.37
N PRO A 161 7.76 -3.40 -15.42
CA PRO A 161 6.63 -3.58 -16.35
C PRO A 161 5.37 -4.12 -15.68
N MET A 162 5.48 -4.84 -14.55
CA MET A 162 4.32 -5.35 -13.81
C MET A 162 3.40 -4.23 -13.31
N GLY A 163 3.97 -3.06 -12.97
CA GLY A 163 3.18 -1.90 -12.58
C GLY A 163 2.34 -1.33 -13.74
N VAL A 164 2.85 -1.39 -14.97
CA VAL A 164 2.06 -1.01 -16.17
C VAL A 164 0.93 -2.01 -16.38
N VAL A 165 1.23 -3.31 -16.32
CA VAL A 165 0.22 -4.37 -16.45
C VAL A 165 -0.86 -4.23 -15.38
N MET A 166 -0.47 -3.97 -14.12
CA MET A 166 -1.41 -3.74 -13.01
C MET A 166 -2.37 -2.58 -13.32
N GLY A 167 -1.86 -1.44 -13.79
CA GLY A 167 -2.70 -0.31 -14.20
C GLY A 167 -3.68 -0.67 -15.31
N LEU A 168 -3.24 -1.43 -16.31
CA LEU A 168 -4.11 -1.90 -17.40
C LEU A 168 -5.17 -2.89 -16.90
N VAL A 169 -4.83 -3.81 -15.99
CA VAL A 169 -5.79 -4.75 -15.40
C VAL A 169 -6.84 -4.01 -14.57
N VAL A 170 -6.44 -3.02 -13.76
CA VAL A 170 -7.38 -2.20 -12.99
C VAL A 170 -8.31 -1.40 -13.90
N GLY A 171 -7.78 -0.77 -14.96
CA GLY A 171 -8.58 -0.07 -15.96
C GLY A 171 -9.52 -1.01 -16.71
N GLY A 172 -9.04 -2.21 -17.09
CA GLY A 172 -9.83 -3.25 -17.75
C GLY A 172 -10.93 -3.84 -16.87
N ALA A 173 -10.69 -3.96 -15.56
CA ALA A 173 -11.69 -4.45 -14.60
C ALA A 173 -12.95 -3.56 -14.55
N SER A 174 -12.85 -2.29 -14.94
CA SER A 174 -13.99 -1.37 -15.03
C SER A 174 -15.08 -1.80 -16.03
N PHE A 175 -14.70 -2.62 -17.03
CA PHE A 175 -15.62 -3.16 -18.05
C PHE A 175 -16.22 -4.50 -17.65
N TYR A 176 -15.81 -5.05 -16.49
CA TYR A 176 -16.35 -6.29 -15.99
C TYR A 176 -17.58 -6.02 -15.11
N ASP A 177 -18.70 -6.63 -15.46
CA ASP A 177 -19.96 -6.56 -14.72
C ASP A 177 -20.64 -7.94 -14.61
N GLN A 178 -21.75 -7.98 -13.87
CA GLN A 178 -22.49 -9.22 -13.63
C GLN A 178 -23.11 -9.86 -14.90
N SER A 179 -23.22 -9.12 -15.99
CA SER A 179 -23.82 -9.62 -17.23
C SER A 179 -22.86 -10.50 -18.04
N LEU A 180 -21.54 -10.33 -17.86
CA LEU A 180 -20.53 -11.05 -18.63
C LEU A 180 -20.45 -12.54 -18.29
N ILE A 181 -20.69 -12.91 -17.04
CA ILE A 181 -20.70 -14.32 -16.61
C ILE A 181 -21.96 -14.60 -15.81
N PRO A 182 -23.09 -14.85 -16.49
CA PRO A 182 -24.35 -15.15 -15.83
C PRO A 182 -24.32 -16.53 -15.16
N GLY A 183 -25.19 -16.73 -14.18
CA GLY A 183 -25.38 -17.99 -13.46
C GLY A 183 -24.83 -17.96 -12.05
N VAL A 184 -25.16 -19.03 -11.34
CA VAL A 184 -24.86 -19.26 -9.93
C VAL A 184 -24.27 -20.65 -9.79
N VAL A 185 -23.23 -20.79 -8.98
CA VAL A 185 -22.63 -22.09 -8.61
C VAL A 185 -22.84 -22.28 -7.11
N GLU A 186 -23.23 -23.46 -6.71
CA GLU A 186 -23.31 -23.85 -5.33
C GLU A 186 -21.94 -24.37 -4.85
N ILE A 187 -21.34 -23.67 -3.86
CA ILE A 187 -20.06 -24.06 -3.26
C ILE A 187 -20.27 -24.19 -1.75
N PHE A 188 -20.05 -25.37 -1.21
CA PHE A 188 -20.25 -25.67 0.21
C PHE A 188 -21.65 -25.31 0.78
N GLY A 189 -22.71 -25.44 -0.06
CA GLY A 189 -24.07 -25.10 0.34
C GLY A 189 -24.42 -23.60 0.23
N PHE A 190 -23.52 -22.77 -0.30
CA PHE A 190 -23.75 -21.36 -0.57
C PHE A 190 -23.89 -21.11 -2.07
N GLU A 191 -24.96 -20.40 -2.47
CA GLU A 191 -25.14 -19.94 -3.84
C GLU A 191 -24.25 -18.71 -4.11
N ILE A 192 -23.24 -18.88 -4.94
CA ILE A 192 -22.31 -17.81 -5.32
C ILE A 192 -22.48 -17.50 -6.81
N ARG A 193 -22.72 -16.21 -7.12
CA ARG A 193 -22.83 -15.77 -8.50
C ARG A 193 -21.48 -15.92 -9.24
N ASN A 194 -21.50 -16.46 -10.45
CA ASN A 194 -20.30 -16.64 -11.27
C ASN A 194 -19.54 -15.32 -11.50
N ALA A 195 -20.28 -14.20 -11.61
CA ALA A 195 -19.69 -12.87 -11.71
C ALA A 195 -18.80 -12.50 -10.51
N VAL A 196 -19.17 -12.92 -9.30
CA VAL A 196 -18.36 -12.67 -8.09
C VAL A 196 -17.08 -13.50 -8.12
N ILE A 197 -17.17 -14.76 -8.59
CA ILE A 197 -16.00 -15.64 -8.73
C ILE A 197 -15.00 -15.04 -9.74
N GLY A 198 -15.51 -14.56 -10.89
CA GLY A 198 -14.67 -13.86 -11.87
C GLY A 198 -14.04 -12.59 -11.33
N ALA A 199 -14.80 -11.79 -10.56
CA ALA A 199 -14.29 -10.61 -9.88
C ALA A 199 -13.18 -10.96 -8.86
N CYS A 200 -13.34 -12.05 -8.09
CA CYS A 200 -12.29 -12.55 -7.21
C CYS A 200 -11.03 -12.92 -7.98
N GLY A 201 -11.17 -13.55 -9.14
CA GLY A 201 -10.03 -13.88 -10.02
C GLY A 201 -9.27 -12.63 -10.48
N ILE A 202 -9.97 -11.58 -10.89
CA ILE A 202 -9.38 -10.29 -11.26
C ILE A 202 -8.68 -9.67 -10.05
N MET A 203 -9.30 -9.67 -8.89
CA MET A 203 -8.73 -9.09 -7.66
C MET A 203 -7.49 -9.85 -7.18
N ILE A 204 -7.47 -11.19 -7.30
CA ILE A 204 -6.26 -11.99 -7.04
C ILE A 204 -5.15 -11.58 -8.00
N ALA A 205 -5.44 -11.46 -9.29
CA ALA A 205 -4.44 -11.06 -10.29
C ALA A 205 -3.86 -9.66 -9.99
N VAL A 206 -4.70 -8.69 -9.66
CA VAL A 206 -4.27 -7.35 -9.22
C VAL A 206 -3.38 -7.45 -7.98
N GLY A 207 -3.80 -8.23 -6.98
CA GLY A 207 -3.04 -8.44 -5.76
C GLY A 207 -1.68 -9.08 -6.02
N VAL A 208 -1.63 -10.14 -6.83
CA VAL A 208 -0.37 -10.84 -7.19
C VAL A 208 0.59 -9.89 -7.90
N LEU A 209 0.11 -9.12 -8.89
CA LEU A 209 0.91 -8.12 -9.57
C LEU A 209 1.44 -7.05 -8.59
N ALA A 210 0.59 -6.58 -7.69
CA ALA A 210 0.92 -5.59 -6.69
C ALA A 210 2.01 -6.08 -5.73
N GLY A 211 1.86 -7.27 -5.16
CA GLY A 211 2.83 -7.86 -4.24
C GLY A 211 4.16 -8.19 -4.90
N PHE A 212 4.09 -8.78 -6.12
CA PHE A 212 5.27 -9.14 -6.89
C PHE A 212 6.10 -7.91 -7.32
N PHE A 213 5.44 -6.80 -7.53
CA PHE A 213 6.02 -5.53 -7.95
C PHE A 213 6.60 -4.72 -6.77
N VAL A 214 5.83 -4.55 -5.68
CA VAL A 214 6.22 -3.63 -4.61
C VAL A 214 7.35 -4.16 -3.73
N VAL A 215 7.44 -5.48 -3.52
CA VAL A 215 8.42 -6.07 -2.59
C VAL A 215 9.87 -5.83 -3.03
N PRO A 216 10.26 -6.12 -4.30
CA PRO A 216 11.62 -5.82 -4.76
C PRO A 216 11.93 -4.33 -4.81
N MET A 217 10.93 -3.49 -5.07
CA MET A 217 11.11 -2.03 -5.08
C MET A 217 11.32 -1.47 -3.69
N ASN A 218 10.59 -1.95 -2.68
CA ASN A 218 10.84 -1.61 -1.28
C ASN A 218 12.24 -2.07 -0.82
N ALA A 219 12.66 -3.28 -1.19
CA ALA A 219 13.99 -3.78 -0.85
C ALA A 219 15.08 -2.91 -1.47
N LEU A 220 14.91 -2.48 -2.74
CA LEU A 220 15.84 -1.57 -3.40
C LEU A 220 15.87 -0.21 -2.73
N LEU A 221 14.70 0.35 -2.37
CA LEU A 221 14.58 1.62 -1.68
C LEU A 221 15.28 1.60 -0.32
N GLN A 222 15.05 0.56 0.47
CA GLN A 222 15.70 0.39 1.76
C GLN A 222 17.21 0.25 1.62
N HIS A 223 17.68 -0.52 0.65
CA HIS A 223 19.12 -0.66 0.38
C HIS A 223 19.75 0.68 0.01
N ARG A 224 19.18 1.43 -0.95
CA ARG A 224 19.71 2.74 -1.34
C ARG A 224 19.63 3.76 -0.22
N GLY A 225 18.52 3.77 0.51
CA GLY A 225 18.37 4.66 1.67
C GLY A 225 19.40 4.38 2.76
N HIS A 226 19.75 3.11 3.01
CA HIS A 226 20.76 2.75 3.99
C HIS A 226 22.18 3.14 3.53
N VAL A 227 22.48 3.05 2.25
CA VAL A 227 23.79 3.46 1.68
C VAL A 227 23.96 4.99 1.70
N LEU A 228 22.89 5.73 1.40
CA LEU A 228 22.94 7.20 1.24
C LEU A 228 22.76 7.97 2.56
N MET A 229 22.06 7.38 3.53
CA MET A 229 21.72 8.02 4.80
C MET A 229 21.46 6.97 5.89
N SER A 230 21.19 7.42 7.13
CA SER A 230 20.80 6.48 8.20
C SER A 230 19.45 5.83 7.91
N ALA A 231 19.23 4.60 8.40
CA ALA A 231 17.98 3.86 8.22
C ALA A 231 16.74 4.67 8.67
N GLY A 232 16.82 5.35 9.82
CA GLY A 232 15.73 6.18 10.32
C GLY A 232 15.37 7.36 9.39
N ARG A 233 16.38 8.03 8.81
CA ARG A 233 16.14 9.11 7.82
C ARG A 233 15.52 8.58 6.54
N SER A 234 16.00 7.43 6.06
CA SER A 234 15.45 6.79 4.87
C SER A 234 13.98 6.42 5.05
N ILE A 235 13.62 5.81 6.17
CA ILE A 235 12.24 5.45 6.51
C ILE A 235 11.36 6.71 6.65
N ALA A 236 11.88 7.77 7.25
CA ALA A 236 11.14 9.04 7.36
C ALA A 236 10.85 9.66 6.00
N VAL A 237 11.82 9.66 5.07
CA VAL A 237 11.64 10.16 3.70
C VAL A 237 10.62 9.30 2.94
N GLN A 238 10.73 7.98 3.03
CA GLN A 238 9.79 7.05 2.42
C GLN A 238 8.37 7.32 2.91
N ASN A 239 8.14 7.27 4.23
CA ASN A 239 6.83 7.47 4.84
C ASN A 239 6.22 8.83 4.49
N PHE A 240 7.04 9.90 4.46
CA PHE A 240 6.56 11.21 4.06
C PHE A 240 6.03 11.23 2.63
N ASN A 241 6.80 10.70 1.67
CA ASN A 241 6.39 10.68 0.26
C ASN A 241 5.16 9.79 0.05
N GLU A 242 5.10 8.62 0.69
CA GLU A 242 3.98 7.69 0.62
C GLU A 242 2.70 8.33 1.18
N ASN A 243 2.76 8.91 2.39
CA ASN A 243 1.60 9.56 3.00
C ASN A 243 1.15 10.81 2.24
N LEU A 244 2.09 11.60 1.71
CA LEU A 244 1.76 12.74 0.85
C LEU A 244 1.05 12.27 -0.43
N SER A 245 1.52 11.19 -1.04
CA SER A 245 0.87 10.59 -2.20
C SER A 245 -0.53 10.10 -1.87
N ILE A 246 -0.72 9.39 -0.76
CA ILE A 246 -2.05 8.95 -0.29
C ILE A 246 -2.98 10.16 -0.17
N LEU A 247 -2.55 11.23 0.51
CA LEU A 247 -3.35 12.43 0.71
C LEU A 247 -3.75 13.09 -0.62
N VAL A 248 -2.78 13.28 -1.53
CA VAL A 248 -3.03 13.88 -2.84
C VAL A 248 -3.98 13.03 -3.66
N MET A 249 -3.77 11.71 -3.68
CA MET A 249 -4.56 10.80 -4.49
C MET A 249 -6.00 10.66 -3.96
N LEU A 250 -6.19 10.66 -2.64
CA LEU A 250 -7.51 10.69 -2.03
C LEU A 250 -8.22 12.03 -2.28
N ALA A 251 -7.50 13.15 -2.28
CA ALA A 251 -8.07 14.44 -2.66
C ALA A 251 -8.53 14.46 -4.13
N VAL A 252 -7.72 13.90 -5.05
CA VAL A 252 -8.11 13.74 -6.47
C VAL A 252 -9.34 12.84 -6.59
N TYR A 253 -9.37 11.71 -5.88
CA TYR A 253 -10.53 10.81 -5.87
C TYR A 253 -11.78 11.51 -5.34
N SER A 254 -11.68 12.24 -4.22
CA SER A 254 -12.79 13.01 -3.67
C SER A 254 -13.32 14.07 -4.66
N LEU A 255 -12.41 14.72 -5.38
CA LEU A 255 -12.78 15.68 -6.43
C LEU A 255 -13.54 15.00 -7.59
N LEU A 256 -13.08 13.83 -8.04
CA LEU A 256 -13.77 13.08 -9.10
C LEU A 256 -15.20 12.70 -8.68
N ILE A 257 -15.36 12.24 -7.44
CA ILE A 257 -16.70 11.94 -6.89
C ILE A 257 -17.56 13.19 -6.80
N HIS A 258 -17.00 14.32 -6.36
CA HIS A 258 -17.72 15.60 -6.29
C HIS A 258 -18.16 16.13 -7.68
N LEU A 259 -17.41 15.79 -8.72
CA LEU A 259 -17.71 16.13 -10.12
C LEU A 259 -18.61 15.08 -10.79
N ASP A 260 -19.23 14.18 -10.03
CA ASP A 260 -20.17 13.13 -10.49
C ASP A 260 -19.59 12.18 -11.55
N PHE A 261 -18.26 11.94 -11.53
CA PHE A 261 -17.68 10.92 -12.39
C PHE A 261 -18.19 9.53 -12.00
N SER A 262 -18.57 8.74 -13.02
CA SER A 262 -18.97 7.35 -12.79
C SER A 262 -17.79 6.53 -12.22
N VAL A 263 -18.09 5.51 -11.43
CA VAL A 263 -17.08 4.60 -10.88
C VAL A 263 -16.26 3.95 -12.00
N GLN A 264 -16.92 3.60 -13.11
CA GLN A 264 -16.24 3.06 -14.29
C GLN A 264 -15.22 4.06 -14.86
N ALA A 265 -15.62 5.32 -15.05
CA ALA A 265 -14.71 6.37 -15.54
C ALA A 265 -13.55 6.61 -14.57
N ALA A 266 -13.81 6.64 -13.27
CA ALA A 266 -12.77 6.76 -12.25
C ALA A 266 -11.78 5.59 -12.29
N MET A 267 -12.24 4.35 -12.43
CA MET A 267 -11.36 3.17 -12.56
C MET A 267 -10.50 3.22 -13.81
N VAL A 268 -11.06 3.60 -14.96
CA VAL A 268 -10.30 3.77 -16.22
C VAL A 268 -9.23 4.85 -16.07
N MET A 269 -9.62 6.02 -15.53
CA MET A 269 -8.68 7.14 -15.31
C MET A 269 -7.56 6.75 -14.36
N PHE A 270 -7.89 6.05 -13.27
CA PHE A 270 -6.92 5.58 -12.29
C PHE A 270 -5.99 4.51 -12.87
N GLY A 271 -6.55 3.52 -13.57
CA GLY A 271 -5.76 2.49 -14.23
C GLY A 271 -4.81 3.09 -15.28
N ALA A 272 -5.30 4.02 -16.10
CA ALA A 272 -4.49 4.74 -17.08
C ALA A 272 -3.40 5.60 -16.39
N PHE A 273 -3.75 6.31 -15.32
CA PHE A 273 -2.78 7.09 -14.54
C PHE A 273 -1.64 6.22 -13.99
N VAL A 274 -1.96 5.07 -13.39
CA VAL A 274 -0.96 4.13 -12.86
C VAL A 274 -0.10 3.58 -14.00
N ALA A 275 -0.70 3.12 -15.09
CA ALA A 275 0.02 2.57 -16.23
C ALA A 275 0.97 3.60 -16.87
N LEU A 276 0.50 4.83 -17.10
CA LEU A 276 1.29 5.92 -17.69
C LEU A 276 2.42 6.36 -16.75
N SER A 277 2.13 6.52 -15.46
CA SER A 277 3.14 6.87 -14.46
C SER A 277 4.23 5.82 -14.38
N MET A 278 3.86 4.53 -14.36
CA MET A 278 4.83 3.43 -14.38
C MET A 278 5.62 3.38 -15.67
N PHE A 279 4.99 3.65 -16.82
CA PHE A 279 5.69 3.77 -18.10
C PHE A 279 6.72 4.91 -18.07
N CYS A 280 6.37 6.08 -17.52
CA CYS A 280 7.30 7.19 -17.31
C CYS A 280 8.48 6.79 -16.40
N VAL A 281 8.23 6.04 -15.33
CA VAL A 281 9.30 5.50 -14.46
C VAL A 281 10.24 4.58 -15.24
N ILE A 282 9.71 3.70 -16.10
CA ILE A 282 10.52 2.84 -16.97
C ILE A 282 11.39 3.67 -17.92
N LEU A 283 10.80 4.69 -18.56
CA LEU A 283 11.55 5.60 -19.45
C LEU A 283 12.65 6.35 -18.67
N ARG A 284 12.35 6.80 -17.46
CA ARG A 284 13.34 7.45 -16.59
C ARG A 284 14.47 6.49 -16.22
N HIS A 285 14.14 5.25 -15.86
CA HIS A 285 15.14 4.23 -15.59
C HIS A 285 16.05 4.01 -16.82
N ARG A 286 15.47 3.81 -18.01
CA ARG A 286 16.23 3.65 -19.26
C ARG A 286 17.14 4.87 -19.56
N SER A 287 16.65 6.08 -19.30
CA SER A 287 17.45 7.31 -19.45
C SER A 287 18.62 7.35 -18.45
N ASN A 288 18.40 6.92 -17.21
CA ASN A 288 19.47 6.84 -16.22
C ASN A 288 20.55 5.86 -16.62
N GLN A 289 20.18 4.70 -17.18
CA GLN A 289 21.12 3.68 -17.67
C GLN A 289 21.97 4.18 -18.84
N LYS A 290 21.38 4.97 -19.76
CA LYS A 290 22.15 5.58 -20.88
C LYS A 290 23.24 6.55 -20.39
N LYS A 291 23.06 7.18 -19.24
CA LYS A 291 24.03 8.13 -18.63
C LYS A 291 25.13 7.45 -17.81
N GLY A 292 25.09 6.14 -17.69
CA GLY A 292 26.03 5.30 -16.95
C GLY A 292 25.29 4.18 -16.24
N ASP A 293 25.88 3.00 -16.25
CA ASP A 293 25.31 1.83 -15.58
C ASP A 293 25.18 2.13 -14.09
N SER A 294 23.94 2.03 -13.57
CA SER A 294 23.64 2.20 -12.15
C SER A 294 23.47 0.87 -11.40
N LEU A 295 23.51 -0.26 -12.11
CA LEU A 295 23.30 -1.58 -11.49
C LEU A 295 24.45 -1.97 -10.57
N HIS A 296 25.67 -1.47 -10.80
CA HIS A 296 26.80 -1.67 -9.90
C HIS A 296 26.57 -1.07 -8.50
N LEU A 297 25.70 -0.04 -8.39
CA LEU A 297 25.31 0.55 -7.11
C LEU A 297 24.47 -0.40 -6.24
N ILE A 298 23.97 -1.51 -6.82
CA ILE A 298 23.25 -2.54 -6.08
C ILE A 298 24.28 -3.54 -5.54
N GLY A 299 24.57 -3.48 -4.26
CA GLY A 299 25.57 -4.31 -3.58
C GLY A 299 26.80 -3.53 -3.16
N GLU A 300 26.81 -2.21 -3.28
CA GLU A 300 27.73 -1.38 -2.51
C GLU A 300 27.46 -1.60 -1.03
N ASP A 301 28.50 -2.11 -0.33
CA ASP A 301 28.47 -2.15 1.12
C ASP A 301 28.47 -0.70 1.64
N VAL A 302 27.84 -0.49 2.79
CA VAL A 302 27.91 0.78 3.51
C VAL A 302 29.37 1.10 3.69
N ARG A 303 29.93 1.99 2.86
CA ARG A 303 31.28 2.48 3.07
C ARG A 303 31.28 3.17 4.41
N HIS A 304 32.06 2.62 5.36
CA HIS A 304 32.27 3.18 6.67
C HIS A 304 32.96 4.56 6.55
N GLU A 305 32.24 5.58 6.12
CA GLU A 305 32.69 6.98 6.26
C GLU A 305 32.75 7.43 7.73
N HIS A 306 32.25 6.61 8.67
CA HIS A 306 32.35 6.87 10.10
C HIS A 306 33.69 6.52 10.76
N ARG A 307 34.76 6.23 9.99
CA ARG A 307 36.05 5.90 10.57
C ARG A 307 37.05 7.08 10.68
N ILE A 308 36.62 8.30 10.37
CA ILE A 308 37.53 9.48 10.35
C ILE A 308 37.22 10.52 11.44
N GLU A 309 36.27 10.28 12.35
CA GLU A 309 36.02 11.24 13.45
C GLU A 309 36.47 10.76 14.83
N HIS A 310 37.29 9.72 14.93
CA HIS A 310 37.93 9.30 16.17
C HIS A 310 39.39 8.90 15.95
N SER A 311 40.21 9.80 15.41
CA SER A 311 41.67 9.75 15.54
C SER A 311 42.20 11.11 15.94
#